data_13be0fb68c72fecc3c71a30e8806bc50
#
_entry.id   13be0fb68c72fecc3c71a30e8806bc50
#
_cell.length_a   1.000
_cell.length_b   1.000
_cell.length_c   1.000
_cell.angle_alpha   90.00
_cell.angle_beta   90.00
_cell.angle_gamma   90.00
#
_symmetry.space_group_name_H-M   'P 1'
#
loop_
_entity.id
_entity.type
_entity.pdbx_description
1 polymer ?
#
loop_
_entity_poly.entity_id
_entity_poly.type
_entity_poly.pdbx_seq_one_letter_code
_entity_poly.pdbx_strand_id
1 'polypeptide(L)'
;RSMIEACGMTDLAYDHEHVGPALYNHPNDFACTMLPAPGKWNHPDYRTTIDTYADYRRALRIVKVVSGNRNLRRPFTYEEICNALEHKSVINPILCIPSVSKGHGTGHLRRCLNLAIKNLADVYIPTDANLSELDSLVEKMEMEGLEKWQIISEFPTSKEYSLIITDYFSIPKQLIKDLSTLSPVASIDEGSSFTQYCDYLLDIIPSAKLNRVANLSNPGFIPLPKTRKSKDDALVENNKVLVSIGGEDPANLSLPISIALAECNKNVTVISANPLELRKQIPDDLLKNIRIVPPVNNLKERLYMYDIVVTHYGFTAFEALAAGCGVLLMETTSLHGVLAHKYGFALL
;
A
#
# COMPACT_ATOMS: atom_id res chain seq x y z
N ARG A 1 50.29 -8.18 17.10
CA ARG A 1 51.08 -9.24 17.75
C ARG A 1 50.22 -10.00 18.75
N SER A 2 49.60 -9.37 19.74
CA SER A 2 48.76 -10.02 20.76
C SER A 2 47.61 -10.82 20.21
N MET A 3 46.98 -10.38 19.11
CA MET A 3 45.89 -11.13 18.45
C MET A 3 46.40 -12.47 17.85
N ILE A 4 47.60 -12.47 17.29
CA ILE A 4 48.21 -13.70 16.74
C ILE A 4 48.54 -14.68 17.87
N GLU A 5 49.07 -14.16 18.97
CA GLU A 5 49.38 -14.95 20.18
C GLU A 5 48.08 -15.53 20.77
N ALA A 6 47.04 -14.73 20.94
CA ALA A 6 45.73 -15.16 21.45
C ALA A 6 45.06 -16.20 20.56
N CYS A 7 45.15 -16.08 19.25
CA CYS A 7 44.61 -17.05 18.31
C CYS A 7 45.29 -18.42 18.40
N GLY A 8 46.58 -18.46 18.79
CA GLY A 8 47.30 -19.71 19.07
C GLY A 8 47.07 -20.33 20.45
N MET A 9 46.35 -19.65 21.33
CA MET A 9 46.07 -20.10 22.73
C MET A 9 44.71 -20.78 22.90
N THR A 10 43.87 -20.80 21.88
CA THR A 10 42.52 -21.36 21.94
C THR A 10 42.19 -22.15 20.69
N ASP A 11 41.49 -23.27 20.86
CA ASP A 11 40.93 -24.09 19.78
C ASP A 11 39.41 -23.88 19.65
N LEU A 12 38.83 -22.93 20.39
CA LEU A 12 37.40 -22.66 20.34
C LEU A 12 37.02 -21.92 19.06
N ALA A 13 36.09 -22.48 18.29
CA ALA A 13 35.58 -21.85 17.06
C ALA A 13 35.08 -20.42 17.30
N TYR A 14 34.45 -20.18 18.44
CA TYR A 14 33.97 -18.85 18.86
C TYR A 14 35.08 -17.81 18.94
N ASP A 15 36.23 -18.19 19.53
CA ASP A 15 37.37 -17.27 19.70
C ASP A 15 38.09 -17.00 18.37
N HIS A 16 37.97 -17.91 17.38
CA HIS A 16 38.47 -17.69 16.02
C HIS A 16 37.55 -16.86 15.14
N GLU A 17 36.26 -16.89 15.44
CA GLU A 17 35.25 -16.08 14.72
C GLU A 17 35.22 -14.63 15.24
N HIS A 18 35.36 -14.44 16.56
CA HIS A 18 35.24 -13.15 17.23
C HIS A 18 36.61 -12.59 17.67
N VAL A 19 36.86 -11.33 17.31
CA VAL A 19 38.19 -10.68 17.49
C VAL A 19 38.63 -10.52 18.95
N GLY A 20 37.71 -10.44 19.90
CA GLY A 20 37.97 -10.04 21.28
C GLY A 20 38.09 -11.17 22.32
N PRO A 21 37.26 -12.24 22.23
CA PRO A 21 37.16 -13.23 23.32
C PRO A 21 38.49 -13.89 23.71
N ALA A 22 39.29 -14.27 22.73
CA ALA A 22 40.62 -14.87 22.96
C ALA A 22 41.57 -13.96 23.76
N LEU A 23 41.35 -12.64 23.74
CA LEU A 23 42.16 -11.68 24.53
C LEU A 23 41.58 -11.47 25.94
N TYR A 24 40.30 -11.07 26.04
CA TYR A 24 39.74 -10.68 27.34
C TYR A 24 39.38 -11.87 28.23
N ASN A 25 39.25 -13.07 27.68
CA ASN A 25 39.08 -14.30 28.47
C ASN A 25 40.39 -14.80 29.07
N HIS A 26 41.55 -14.26 28.66
CA HIS A 26 42.87 -14.58 29.19
C HIS A 26 43.54 -13.35 29.87
N PRO A 27 42.94 -12.81 30.95
CA PRO A 27 43.39 -11.56 31.58
C PRO A 27 44.78 -11.66 32.23
N ASN A 28 45.29 -12.87 32.47
CA ASN A 28 46.64 -13.09 33.01
C ASN A 28 47.72 -12.95 31.92
N ASP A 29 47.37 -13.21 30.69
CA ASP A 29 48.30 -13.19 29.55
C ASP A 29 48.19 -11.87 28.75
N PHE A 30 47.03 -11.24 28.78
CA PHE A 30 46.75 -10.00 28.04
C PHE A 30 46.17 -8.92 28.96
N ALA A 31 46.85 -7.77 29.04
CA ALA A 31 46.33 -6.58 29.72
C ALA A 31 45.27 -5.88 28.88
N CYS A 32 44.01 -6.26 29.09
CA CYS A 32 42.88 -5.63 28.40
C CYS A 32 42.30 -4.49 29.25
N THR A 33 42.21 -3.30 28.65
CA THR A 33 41.59 -2.12 29.27
C THR A 33 40.31 -1.74 28.52
N MET A 34 39.23 -1.65 29.28
CA MET A 34 37.94 -1.17 28.74
C MET A 34 37.92 0.35 28.81
N LEU A 35 37.86 0.98 27.63
CA LEU A 35 37.66 2.43 27.53
C LEU A 35 36.17 2.70 27.36
N PRO A 36 35.52 3.46 28.26
CA PRO A 36 34.14 3.87 28.04
C PRO A 36 34.03 4.78 26.84
N ALA A 37 32.99 4.58 26.00
CA ALA A 37 32.70 5.49 24.93
C ALA A 37 32.37 6.90 25.47
N PRO A 38 32.83 7.99 24.83
CA PRO A 38 32.37 9.33 25.17
C PRO A 38 30.84 9.42 25.15
N GLY A 39 30.25 10.23 26.05
CA GLY A 39 28.79 10.24 26.27
C GLY A 39 27.96 10.33 25.01
N LYS A 40 28.37 11.16 24.06
CA LYS A 40 27.67 11.31 22.75
C LYS A 40 27.79 10.07 21.85
N TRP A 41 28.66 9.12 22.18
CA TRP A 41 28.86 7.86 21.43
C TRP A 41 28.46 6.62 22.23
N ASN A 42 27.92 6.83 23.42
CA ASN A 42 27.51 5.74 24.31
C ASN A 42 26.05 5.32 24.02
N HIS A 43 25.88 4.51 22.98
CA HIS A 43 24.60 3.94 22.58
C HIS A 43 24.71 2.41 22.52
N PRO A 44 24.75 1.72 23.70
CA PRO A 44 24.96 0.27 23.76
C PRO A 44 23.87 -0.55 23.09
N ASP A 45 22.66 0.02 22.96
CA ASP A 45 21.50 -0.63 22.34
C ASP A 45 21.45 -0.49 20.81
N TYR A 46 22.35 0.33 20.24
CA TYR A 46 22.38 0.52 18.78
C TYR A 46 23.12 -0.62 18.11
N ARG A 47 22.42 -1.31 17.21
CA ARG A 47 22.98 -2.40 16.44
C ARG A 47 23.03 -2.04 14.95
N THR A 48 24.23 -2.08 14.38
CA THR A 48 24.49 -1.81 12.96
C THR A 48 25.14 -2.98 12.22
N THR A 49 25.35 -4.12 12.89
CA THR A 49 25.80 -5.36 12.25
C THR A 49 24.72 -5.92 11.32
N ILE A 50 25.16 -6.62 10.27
CA ILE A 50 24.27 -7.25 9.29
C ILE A 50 24.54 -8.76 9.35
N ASP A 51 23.81 -9.44 10.22
CA ASP A 51 23.93 -10.88 10.44
C ASP A 51 22.71 -11.64 9.91
N THR A 52 21.58 -10.95 9.76
CA THR A 52 20.31 -11.48 9.29
C THR A 52 19.75 -10.67 8.15
N TYR A 53 18.74 -11.21 7.44
CA TYR A 53 18.02 -10.47 6.41
C TYR A 53 17.29 -9.23 6.99
N ALA A 54 16.79 -9.34 8.22
CA ALA A 54 16.19 -8.20 8.93
C ALA A 54 17.20 -7.08 9.19
N ASP A 55 18.43 -7.41 9.56
CA ASP A 55 19.52 -6.43 9.72
C ASP A 55 19.84 -5.74 8.39
N TYR A 56 19.91 -6.51 7.30
CA TYR A 56 20.13 -5.96 5.96
C TYR A 56 19.04 -4.97 5.58
N ARG A 57 17.77 -5.31 5.80
CA ARG A 57 16.63 -4.41 5.53
C ARG A 57 16.67 -3.16 6.43
N ARG A 58 17.07 -3.31 7.69
CA ARG A 58 17.30 -2.16 8.58
C ARG A 58 18.40 -1.25 8.03
N ALA A 59 19.49 -1.82 7.54
CA ALA A 59 20.58 -1.05 6.91
C ALA A 59 20.09 -0.29 5.68
N LEU A 60 19.26 -0.88 4.82
CA LEU A 60 18.65 -0.20 3.67
C LEU A 60 17.79 1.00 4.10
N ARG A 61 17.01 0.86 5.19
CA ARG A 61 16.23 1.98 5.74
C ARG A 61 17.13 3.09 6.27
N ILE A 62 18.20 2.74 6.98
CA ILE A 62 19.20 3.71 7.46
C ILE A 62 19.79 4.47 6.28
N VAL A 63 20.24 3.77 5.24
CA VAL A 63 20.76 4.38 4.02
C VAL A 63 19.75 5.34 3.41
N LYS A 64 18.50 4.94 3.29
CA LYS A 64 17.44 5.79 2.70
C LYS A 64 17.14 7.02 3.57
N VAL A 65 17.09 6.86 4.89
CA VAL A 65 16.87 7.97 5.83
C VAL A 65 18.01 9.00 5.74
N VAL A 66 19.29 8.56 5.74
CA VAL A 66 20.44 9.45 5.64
C VAL A 66 20.54 10.11 4.28
N SER A 67 20.38 9.34 3.22
CA SER A 67 20.55 9.83 1.84
C SER A 67 19.38 10.69 1.36
N GLY A 68 18.17 10.40 1.81
CA GLY A 68 16.95 10.92 1.21
C GLY A 68 16.88 10.53 -0.27
N ASN A 69 16.80 11.53 -1.14
CA ASN A 69 16.85 11.35 -2.60
C ASN A 69 18.24 11.72 -3.21
N ARG A 70 19.27 11.88 -2.35
CA ARG A 70 20.62 12.26 -2.78
C ARG A 70 21.48 11.02 -2.94
N ASN A 71 22.28 10.97 -4.00
CA ASN A 71 23.32 9.97 -4.16
C ASN A 71 24.59 10.42 -3.41
N LEU A 72 24.72 10.03 -2.15
CA LEU A 72 25.88 10.35 -1.33
C LEU A 72 27.03 9.40 -1.68
N ARG A 73 28.13 9.96 -2.18
CA ARG A 73 29.36 9.21 -2.55
C ARG A 73 30.42 9.19 -1.44
N ARG A 74 30.03 9.44 -0.21
CA ARG A 74 30.92 9.42 0.96
C ARG A 74 30.37 8.45 2.02
N PRO A 75 31.22 7.95 2.92
CA PRO A 75 30.74 7.23 4.10
C PRO A 75 29.81 8.11 4.95
N PHE A 76 28.87 7.48 5.62
CA PHE A 76 28.03 8.16 6.61
C PHE A 76 28.83 8.46 7.86
N THR A 77 28.55 9.58 8.49
CA THR A 77 29.11 9.90 9.81
C THR A 77 28.43 9.10 10.91
N TYR A 78 29.07 8.98 12.04
CA TYR A 78 28.49 8.34 13.21
C TYR A 78 27.15 9.00 13.61
N GLU A 79 27.12 10.33 13.66
CA GLU A 79 25.94 11.10 14.01
C GLU A 79 24.77 10.87 13.03
N GLU A 80 25.06 10.77 11.74
CA GLU A 80 24.03 10.46 10.71
C GLU A 80 23.43 9.07 10.93
N ILE A 81 24.25 8.09 11.28
CA ILE A 81 23.78 6.72 11.57
C ILE A 81 22.96 6.70 12.86
N CYS A 82 23.42 7.36 13.94
CA CYS A 82 22.68 7.44 15.20
C CYS A 82 21.30 8.10 15.00
N ASN A 83 21.25 9.24 14.33
CA ASN A 83 19.98 9.91 14.03
C ASN A 83 19.06 9.05 13.18
N ALA A 84 19.60 8.27 12.24
CA ALA A 84 18.80 7.36 11.43
C ALA A 84 18.28 6.18 12.26
N LEU A 85 19.06 5.66 13.21
CA LEU A 85 18.64 4.60 14.13
C LEU A 85 17.48 5.03 15.05
N GLU A 86 17.33 6.33 15.32
CA GLU A 86 16.19 6.90 16.06
C GLU A 86 14.97 7.20 15.17
N HIS A 87 15.11 7.09 13.85
CA HIS A 87 14.03 7.39 12.94
C HIS A 87 12.91 6.33 13.01
N LYS A 88 11.64 6.78 13.02
CA LYS A 88 10.46 5.91 13.20
C LYS A 88 10.44 4.71 12.25
N SER A 89 10.81 4.92 10.98
CA SER A 89 10.81 3.83 9.97
C SER A 89 11.89 2.77 10.25
N VAL A 90 12.90 3.07 11.03
CA VAL A 90 13.98 2.15 11.41
C VAL A 90 13.65 1.43 12.70
N ILE A 91 13.16 2.17 13.73
CA ILE A 91 12.80 1.59 15.04
C ILE A 91 11.55 0.73 14.93
N ASN A 92 10.54 1.18 14.18
CA ASN A 92 9.23 0.56 14.06
C ASN A 92 8.95 0.17 12.60
N PRO A 93 9.61 -0.86 12.07
CA PRO A 93 9.36 -1.30 10.71
C PRO A 93 7.93 -1.81 10.54
N ILE A 94 7.31 -1.43 9.43
CA ILE A 94 5.92 -1.76 9.10
C ILE A 94 5.91 -2.70 7.89
N LEU A 95 5.04 -3.70 7.92
CA LEU A 95 4.71 -4.54 6.78
C LEU A 95 3.30 -4.24 6.30
N CYS A 96 3.13 -3.97 5.02
CA CYS A 96 1.83 -3.85 4.37
C CYS A 96 1.52 -5.11 3.57
N ILE A 97 0.31 -5.63 3.70
CA ILE A 97 -0.16 -6.82 2.98
C ILE A 97 -1.46 -6.49 2.27
N PRO A 98 -1.40 -6.12 0.98
CA PRO A 98 -2.58 -5.85 0.17
C PRO A 98 -3.26 -7.13 -0.33
N SER A 99 -4.56 -7.06 -0.62
CA SER A 99 -5.21 -8.03 -1.49
C SER A 99 -4.69 -7.85 -2.91
N VAL A 100 -4.12 -8.93 -3.48
CA VAL A 100 -3.56 -8.97 -4.85
C VAL A 100 -4.21 -10.08 -5.67
N SER A 101 -5.41 -10.50 -5.31
CA SER A 101 -6.16 -11.54 -6.02
C SER A 101 -6.84 -10.97 -7.26
N LYS A 102 -6.94 -11.79 -8.30
CA LYS A 102 -7.66 -11.46 -9.54
C LYS A 102 -9.10 -11.03 -9.24
N GLY A 103 -9.55 -9.97 -9.89
CA GLY A 103 -10.91 -9.41 -9.71
C GLY A 103 -11.08 -8.46 -8.51
N HIS A 104 -10.04 -8.25 -7.70
CA HIS A 104 -10.10 -7.31 -6.57
C HIS A 104 -9.66 -5.88 -6.92
N GLY A 105 -9.20 -5.67 -8.16
CA GLY A 105 -8.68 -4.39 -8.61
C GLY A 105 -7.37 -3.97 -7.92
N THR A 106 -6.82 -2.84 -8.33
CA THR A 106 -5.50 -2.36 -7.83
C THR A 106 -5.59 -1.42 -6.62
N GLY A 107 -6.78 -1.15 -6.10
CA GLY A 107 -7.01 -0.17 -5.03
C GLY A 107 -6.28 -0.49 -3.72
N HIS A 108 -6.37 -1.74 -3.27
CA HIS A 108 -5.69 -2.23 -2.06
C HIS A 108 -4.17 -2.14 -2.21
N LEU A 109 -3.63 -2.64 -3.32
CA LEU A 109 -2.21 -2.58 -3.61
C LEU A 109 -1.72 -1.14 -3.66
N ARG A 110 -2.40 -0.25 -4.37
CA ARG A 110 -2.03 1.17 -4.47
C ARG A 110 -1.99 1.87 -3.11
N ARG A 111 -2.94 1.58 -2.22
CA ARG A 111 -2.93 2.11 -0.84
C ARG A 111 -1.71 1.65 -0.07
N CYS A 112 -1.41 0.35 -0.10
CA CYS A 112 -0.24 -0.22 0.57
C CYS A 112 1.08 0.34 0.02
N LEU A 113 1.22 0.49 -1.30
CA LEU A 113 2.40 1.09 -1.92
C LEU A 113 2.58 2.56 -1.52
N ASN A 114 1.49 3.34 -1.45
CA ASN A 114 1.55 4.72 -0.95
C ASN A 114 1.96 4.79 0.53
N LEU A 115 1.48 3.86 1.36
CA LEU A 115 1.91 3.77 2.76
C LEU A 115 3.40 3.40 2.84
N ALA A 116 3.87 2.49 1.98
CA ALA A 116 5.26 2.08 1.91
C ALA A 116 6.18 3.24 1.57
N ILE A 117 5.86 4.04 0.56
CA ILE A 117 6.65 5.24 0.19
C ILE A 117 6.76 6.21 1.37
N LYS A 118 5.64 6.50 2.05
CA LYS A 118 5.59 7.50 3.12
C LYS A 118 6.29 7.06 4.41
N ASN A 119 6.30 5.77 4.71
CA ASN A 119 6.77 5.23 5.98
C ASN A 119 7.99 4.34 5.85
N LEU A 120 8.55 4.17 4.66
CA LEU A 120 9.57 3.17 4.34
C LEU A 120 9.16 1.76 4.78
N ALA A 121 7.86 1.46 4.64
CA ALA A 121 7.32 0.15 4.98
C ALA A 121 7.62 -0.86 3.87
N ASP A 122 7.60 -2.13 4.23
CA ASP A 122 7.68 -3.23 3.27
C ASP A 122 6.29 -3.59 2.77
N VAL A 123 6.20 -4.11 1.55
CA VAL A 123 4.96 -4.60 0.97
C VAL A 123 5.15 -6.06 0.57
N TYR A 124 4.38 -6.95 1.15
CA TYR A 124 4.37 -8.35 0.77
C TYR A 124 3.50 -8.57 -0.46
N ILE A 125 4.12 -9.06 -1.53
CA ILE A 125 3.46 -9.45 -2.77
C ILE A 125 3.95 -10.87 -3.08
N PRO A 126 3.07 -11.89 -2.95
CA PRO A 126 3.45 -13.27 -3.22
C PRO A 126 3.83 -13.47 -4.71
N THR A 127 4.71 -14.41 -4.99
CA THR A 127 5.22 -14.67 -6.36
C THR A 127 4.13 -15.16 -7.32
N ASP A 128 3.04 -15.73 -6.80
CA ASP A 128 1.86 -16.19 -7.54
C ASP A 128 0.77 -15.11 -7.66
N ALA A 129 1.06 -13.87 -7.26
CA ALA A 129 0.14 -12.75 -7.41
C ALA A 129 -0.28 -12.58 -8.88
N ASN A 130 -1.57 -12.63 -9.12
CA ASN A 130 -2.13 -12.58 -10.48
C ASN A 130 -3.01 -11.32 -10.63
N LEU A 131 -2.33 -10.17 -10.74
CA LEU A 131 -2.96 -8.90 -11.11
C LEU A 131 -2.41 -8.47 -12.46
N SER A 132 -3.30 -8.21 -13.41
CA SER A 132 -2.94 -7.81 -14.79
C SER A 132 -2.13 -6.51 -14.88
N GLU A 133 -2.22 -5.66 -13.87
CA GLU A 133 -1.57 -4.34 -13.83
C GLU A 133 -0.48 -4.24 -12.75
N LEU A 134 -0.06 -5.37 -12.14
CA LEU A 134 0.87 -5.37 -11.02
C LEU A 134 2.19 -4.67 -11.36
N ASP A 135 2.85 -5.14 -12.42
CA ASP A 135 4.18 -4.63 -12.79
C ASP A 135 4.14 -3.16 -13.18
N SER A 136 3.16 -2.77 -14.01
CA SER A 136 3.02 -1.38 -14.43
C SER A 136 2.69 -0.43 -13.27
N LEU A 137 1.95 -0.90 -12.27
CA LEU A 137 1.66 -0.13 -11.07
C LEU A 137 2.91 0.01 -10.20
N VAL A 138 3.66 -1.06 -10.01
CA VAL A 138 4.92 -1.05 -9.23
C VAL A 138 5.94 -0.11 -9.88
N GLU A 139 6.18 -0.24 -11.19
CA GLU A 139 7.08 0.65 -11.95
C GLU A 139 6.69 2.13 -11.81
N LYS A 140 5.40 2.41 -11.89
CA LYS A 140 4.91 3.78 -11.67
C LYS A 140 5.20 4.27 -10.26
N MET A 141 4.97 3.44 -9.24
CA MET A 141 5.21 3.80 -7.84
C MET A 141 6.71 3.95 -7.53
N GLU A 142 7.59 3.23 -8.25
CA GLU A 142 9.05 3.44 -8.20
C GLU A 142 9.41 4.86 -8.65
N MET A 143 8.78 5.38 -9.70
CA MET A 143 8.97 6.78 -10.12
C MET A 143 8.44 7.79 -9.09
N GLU A 144 7.50 7.39 -8.25
CA GLU A 144 6.95 8.20 -7.14
C GLU A 144 7.75 8.05 -5.83
N GLY A 145 8.81 7.22 -5.81
CA GLY A 145 9.74 7.07 -4.69
C GLY A 145 9.67 5.75 -3.93
N LEU A 146 8.96 4.74 -4.47
CA LEU A 146 9.03 3.38 -3.95
C LEU A 146 10.42 2.80 -4.25
N GLU A 147 11.05 2.22 -3.25
CA GLU A 147 12.31 1.51 -3.42
C GLU A 147 12.05 0.03 -3.72
N LYS A 148 12.76 -0.56 -4.70
CA LYS A 148 12.58 -1.98 -5.08
C LYS A 148 12.69 -2.94 -3.91
N TRP A 149 13.57 -2.66 -2.95
CA TRP A 149 13.76 -3.49 -1.77
C TRP A 149 12.58 -3.48 -0.80
N GLN A 150 11.61 -2.55 -0.95
CA GLN A 150 10.40 -2.54 -0.15
C GLN A 150 9.40 -3.62 -0.58
N ILE A 151 9.50 -4.14 -1.80
CA ILE A 151 8.70 -5.28 -2.24
C ILE A 151 9.36 -6.58 -1.77
N ILE A 152 8.64 -7.38 -1.01
CA ILE A 152 9.09 -8.70 -0.57
C ILE A 152 8.13 -9.77 -1.07
N SER A 153 8.69 -10.88 -1.56
CA SER A 153 7.94 -12.04 -2.05
C SER A 153 7.97 -13.23 -1.08
N GLU A 154 8.88 -13.20 -0.12
CA GLU A 154 8.96 -14.22 0.93
C GLU A 154 8.10 -13.81 2.12
N PHE A 155 7.26 -14.74 2.59
CA PHE A 155 6.42 -14.50 3.76
C PHE A 155 7.29 -14.41 5.03
N PRO A 156 7.10 -13.38 5.88
CA PRO A 156 7.88 -13.23 7.09
C PRO A 156 7.60 -14.39 8.07
N THR A 157 8.65 -14.96 8.61
CA THR A 157 8.57 -16.09 9.55
C THR A 157 8.98 -15.70 10.99
N SER A 158 9.44 -14.47 11.19
CA SER A 158 9.93 -13.97 12.47
C SER A 158 9.28 -12.63 12.84
N LYS A 159 9.42 -12.24 14.12
CA LYS A 159 8.89 -10.97 14.66
C LYS A 159 9.79 -9.78 14.27
N GLU A 160 9.89 -9.50 12.98
CA GLU A 160 10.75 -8.43 12.46
C GLU A 160 10.04 -7.06 12.39
N TYR A 161 8.71 -7.07 12.37
CA TYR A 161 7.89 -5.88 12.21
C TYR A 161 7.24 -5.46 13.52
N SER A 162 7.13 -4.16 13.73
CA SER A 162 6.40 -3.58 14.86
C SER A 162 4.90 -3.53 14.62
N LEU A 163 4.49 -3.51 13.35
CA LEU A 163 3.10 -3.45 12.93
C LEU A 163 2.93 -4.10 11.56
N ILE A 164 1.88 -4.88 11.42
CA ILE A 164 1.42 -5.40 10.12
C ILE A 164 0.13 -4.69 9.76
N ILE A 165 0.07 -4.11 8.56
CA ILE A 165 -1.13 -3.48 8.01
C ILE A 165 -1.67 -4.37 6.90
N THR A 166 -2.90 -4.87 7.05
CA THR A 166 -3.59 -5.63 6.01
C THR A 166 -4.64 -4.77 5.34
N ASP A 167 -4.76 -4.90 4.03
CA ASP A 167 -5.75 -4.17 3.24
C ASP A 167 -6.56 -5.17 2.39
N TYR A 168 -7.64 -5.66 2.97
CA TYR A 168 -8.55 -6.66 2.41
C TYR A 168 -9.99 -6.32 2.74
N PHE A 169 -10.92 -6.63 1.85
CA PHE A 169 -12.33 -6.71 2.21
C PHE A 169 -12.66 -7.99 2.99
N SER A 170 -11.92 -9.06 2.74
CA SER A 170 -12.05 -10.33 3.46
C SER A 170 -10.71 -11.06 3.39
N ILE A 171 -9.97 -11.01 4.47
CA ILE A 171 -8.67 -11.68 4.55
C ILE A 171 -8.84 -13.19 4.76
N PRO A 172 -8.03 -14.05 4.13
CA PRO A 172 -8.03 -15.48 4.40
C PRO A 172 -7.77 -15.80 5.88
N LYS A 173 -8.55 -16.69 6.45
CA LYS A 173 -8.49 -17.05 7.89
C LYS A 173 -7.09 -17.49 8.33
N GLN A 174 -6.43 -18.32 7.53
CA GLN A 174 -5.10 -18.82 7.89
C GLN A 174 -4.08 -17.69 7.88
N LEU A 175 -4.12 -16.85 6.84
CA LEU A 175 -3.21 -15.71 6.72
C LEU A 175 -3.30 -14.78 7.94
N ILE A 176 -4.51 -14.35 8.32
CA ILE A 176 -4.65 -13.43 9.46
C ILE A 176 -4.22 -14.06 10.79
N LYS A 177 -4.44 -15.36 10.97
CA LYS A 177 -3.94 -16.08 12.13
C LYS A 177 -2.41 -16.08 12.19
N ASP A 178 -1.76 -16.40 11.10
CA ASP A 178 -0.29 -16.46 11.03
C ASP A 178 0.29 -15.08 11.30
N LEU A 179 -0.27 -14.04 10.69
CA LEU A 179 0.14 -12.65 10.91
C LEU A 179 0.00 -12.21 12.37
N SER A 180 -1.11 -12.57 13.03
CA SER A 180 -1.37 -12.19 14.42
C SER A 180 -0.39 -12.83 15.42
N THR A 181 0.32 -13.88 15.02
CA THR A 181 1.39 -14.48 15.86
C THR A 181 2.72 -13.75 15.71
N LEU A 182 2.91 -13.02 14.63
CA LEU A 182 4.16 -12.33 14.31
C LEU A 182 4.21 -10.93 14.90
N SER A 183 3.12 -10.16 14.80
CA SER A 183 3.09 -8.77 15.25
C SER A 183 1.66 -8.28 15.40
N PRO A 184 1.41 -7.14 16.07
CA PRO A 184 0.11 -6.48 16.07
C PRO A 184 -0.38 -6.22 14.63
N VAL A 185 -1.66 -6.49 14.39
CA VAL A 185 -2.29 -6.37 13.07
C VAL A 185 -3.32 -5.23 13.06
N ALA A 186 -3.13 -4.27 12.17
CA ALA A 186 -4.11 -3.26 11.83
C ALA A 186 -4.72 -3.58 10.46
N SER A 187 -6.03 -3.74 10.39
CA SER A 187 -6.72 -4.10 9.14
C SER A 187 -7.56 -2.95 8.62
N ILE A 188 -7.41 -2.67 7.32
CA ILE A 188 -8.15 -1.63 6.61
C ILE A 188 -9.35 -2.25 5.90
N ASP A 189 -10.54 -1.68 6.12
CA ASP A 189 -11.82 -2.07 5.52
C ASP A 189 -12.14 -3.57 5.65
N GLU A 190 -11.55 -4.26 6.64
CA GLU A 190 -11.68 -5.70 6.85
C GLU A 190 -13.07 -6.08 7.28
N GLY A 191 -13.59 -7.09 6.66
CA GLY A 191 -14.94 -7.41 6.86
C GLY A 191 -15.29 -8.87 7.00
N SER A 192 -14.31 -9.75 7.09
CA SER A 192 -14.56 -11.15 7.38
C SER A 192 -15.02 -11.37 8.83
N SER A 193 -15.39 -12.61 9.13
CA SER A 193 -15.68 -13.04 10.50
C SER A 193 -14.42 -13.24 11.37
N PHE A 194 -13.23 -12.92 10.85
CA PHE A 194 -11.96 -13.20 11.52
C PHE A 194 -11.33 -11.96 12.17
N THR A 195 -12.10 -10.88 12.33
CA THR A 195 -11.67 -9.62 12.95
C THR A 195 -11.15 -9.74 14.38
N GLN A 196 -11.44 -10.85 15.07
CA GLN A 196 -10.87 -11.14 16.40
C GLN A 196 -9.35 -11.37 16.39
N TYR A 197 -8.74 -11.56 15.22
CA TYR A 197 -7.28 -11.66 15.06
C TYR A 197 -6.65 -10.32 14.72
N CYS A 198 -7.43 -9.26 14.57
CA CYS A 198 -6.94 -7.91 14.33
C CYS A 198 -6.90 -7.14 15.65
N ASP A 199 -5.77 -6.49 15.93
CA ASP A 199 -5.63 -5.64 17.12
C ASP A 199 -6.28 -4.28 16.89
N TYR A 200 -6.33 -3.83 15.63
CA TYR A 200 -6.90 -2.55 15.25
C TYR A 200 -7.64 -2.64 13.92
N LEU A 201 -8.86 -2.07 13.88
CA LEU A 201 -9.70 -2.02 12.69
C LEU A 201 -9.91 -0.58 12.26
N LEU A 202 -9.58 -0.29 11.00
CA LEU A 202 -9.72 1.01 10.37
C LEU A 202 -10.68 0.91 9.19
N ASP A 203 -11.82 1.60 9.25
CA ASP A 203 -12.74 1.72 8.13
C ASP A 203 -12.55 3.08 7.44
N ILE A 204 -12.06 3.05 6.22
CA ILE A 204 -11.89 4.23 5.36
C ILE A 204 -13.16 4.45 4.53
N ILE A 205 -13.69 3.38 3.94
CA ILE A 205 -14.99 3.41 3.27
C ILE A 205 -16.05 3.07 4.31
N PRO A 206 -17.17 3.82 4.39
CA PRO A 206 -18.27 3.45 5.27
C PRO A 206 -18.69 1.99 5.05
N SER A 207 -18.49 1.15 6.04
CA SER A 207 -18.66 -0.29 5.91
C SER A 207 -20.11 -0.71 6.15
N ALA A 208 -20.57 -1.71 5.41
CA ALA A 208 -21.89 -2.36 5.63
C ALA A 208 -21.88 -3.37 6.75
N LYS A 209 -20.78 -3.66 7.37
CA LYS A 209 -20.72 -4.74 8.36
C LYS A 209 -21.47 -4.38 9.61
N LEU A 210 -22.66 -4.96 9.68
CA LEU A 210 -23.70 -4.59 10.64
C LEU A 210 -23.34 -4.96 12.08
N ASN A 211 -22.40 -5.88 12.29
CA ASN A 211 -22.08 -6.45 13.61
C ASN A 211 -20.62 -6.21 14.04
N ARG A 212 -19.93 -5.28 13.40
CA ARG A 212 -18.54 -4.96 13.72
C ARG A 212 -18.38 -3.45 13.92
N VAL A 213 -17.75 -3.08 15.02
CA VAL A 213 -17.33 -1.70 15.27
C VAL A 213 -15.84 -1.59 14.96
N ALA A 214 -15.46 -0.64 14.09
CA ALA A 214 -14.07 -0.30 13.87
C ALA A 214 -13.53 0.58 15.01
N ASN A 215 -12.24 0.45 15.32
CA ASN A 215 -11.57 1.35 16.25
C ASN A 215 -11.56 2.78 15.73
N LEU A 216 -11.43 2.93 14.40
CA LEU A 216 -11.51 4.20 13.72
C LEU A 216 -12.29 4.05 12.41
N SER A 217 -13.32 4.86 12.24
CA SER A 217 -14.07 4.96 10.99
C SER A 217 -14.13 6.43 10.59
N ASN A 218 -13.46 6.76 9.49
CA ASN A 218 -13.41 8.15 9.04
C ASN A 218 -13.31 8.24 7.51
N PRO A 219 -14.38 8.67 6.81
CA PRO A 219 -14.35 8.92 5.38
C PRO A 219 -13.38 10.06 4.98
N GLY A 220 -12.91 10.86 5.92
CA GLY A 220 -11.87 11.86 5.69
C GLY A 220 -10.51 11.28 5.30
N PHE A 221 -10.32 9.96 5.41
CA PHE A 221 -9.14 9.28 4.86
C PHE A 221 -9.23 9.00 3.36
N ILE A 222 -10.41 9.20 2.74
CA ILE A 222 -10.53 9.14 1.28
C ILE A 222 -9.84 10.39 0.71
N PRO A 223 -8.86 10.22 -0.20
CA PRO A 223 -8.17 11.36 -0.79
C PRO A 223 -9.09 12.08 -1.79
N LEU A 224 -9.84 13.05 -1.29
CA LEU A 224 -10.82 13.81 -2.08
C LEU A 224 -10.16 14.66 -3.17
N PRO A 225 -10.86 14.93 -4.29
CA PRO A 225 -10.38 15.81 -5.34
C PRO A 225 -10.23 17.26 -4.83
N LYS A 226 -9.22 17.96 -5.34
CA LYS A 226 -8.99 19.38 -5.01
C LYS A 226 -9.95 20.30 -5.74
N THR A 227 -10.41 19.88 -6.93
CA THR A 227 -11.30 20.67 -7.79
C THR A 227 -12.72 20.13 -7.70
N ARG A 228 -13.66 21.05 -7.54
CA ARG A 228 -15.08 20.75 -7.48
C ARG A 228 -15.81 21.54 -8.57
N LYS A 229 -16.88 20.95 -9.12
CA LYS A 229 -17.80 21.62 -10.05
C LYS A 229 -18.45 22.83 -9.36
N SER A 230 -18.60 23.93 -10.09
CA SER A 230 -19.34 25.09 -9.62
C SER A 230 -20.83 24.76 -9.47
N LYS A 231 -21.53 25.45 -8.56
CA LYS A 231 -22.99 25.30 -8.43
C LYS A 231 -23.73 25.79 -9.68
N ASP A 232 -23.18 26.77 -10.34
CA ASP A 232 -23.78 27.33 -11.57
C ASP A 232 -23.64 26.37 -12.75
N ASP A 233 -22.56 25.60 -12.81
CA ASP A 233 -22.37 24.55 -13.82
C ASP A 233 -23.30 23.35 -13.62
N ALA A 234 -23.85 23.17 -12.42
CA ALA A 234 -24.79 22.08 -12.13
C ALA A 234 -26.21 22.29 -12.70
N LEU A 235 -26.50 23.49 -13.19
CA LEU A 235 -27.80 23.86 -13.80
C LEU A 235 -27.84 23.63 -15.33
N VAL A 236 -26.72 23.28 -15.94
CA VAL A 236 -26.64 22.94 -17.38
C VAL A 236 -27.05 21.47 -17.57
N GLU A 237 -27.70 21.17 -18.70
CA GLU A 237 -28.14 19.79 -19.04
C GLU A 237 -27.12 18.73 -18.70
N ASN A 238 -27.53 17.70 -17.91
CA ASN A 238 -26.72 16.58 -17.43
C ASN A 238 -26.34 15.64 -18.60
N ASN A 239 -25.44 16.07 -19.48
CA ASN A 239 -25.11 15.37 -20.70
C ASN A 239 -23.79 14.61 -20.68
N LYS A 240 -22.84 15.00 -19.81
CA LYS A 240 -21.50 14.36 -19.77
C LYS A 240 -21.48 13.27 -18.72
N VAL A 241 -21.43 12.02 -19.15
CA VAL A 241 -21.44 10.85 -18.26
C VAL A 241 -20.08 10.15 -18.33
N LEU A 242 -19.50 9.88 -17.16
CA LEU A 242 -18.34 9.00 -17.04
C LEU A 242 -18.81 7.61 -16.60
N VAL A 243 -18.38 6.57 -17.29
CA VAL A 243 -18.54 5.16 -16.89
C VAL A 243 -17.17 4.63 -16.47
N SER A 244 -17.04 4.28 -15.19
CA SER A 244 -15.79 3.78 -14.60
C SER A 244 -16.11 2.72 -13.55
N ILE A 245 -16.12 1.45 -13.95
CA ILE A 245 -16.55 0.31 -13.12
C ILE A 245 -15.34 -0.46 -12.57
N GLY A 246 -14.26 0.27 -12.24
CA GLY A 246 -13.01 -0.31 -11.76
C GLY A 246 -12.07 -0.78 -12.87
N GLY A 247 -10.86 -1.19 -12.48
CA GLY A 247 -9.78 -1.50 -13.44
C GLY A 247 -10.05 -2.73 -14.31
N GLU A 248 -10.76 -3.74 -13.81
CA GLU A 248 -10.94 -5.03 -14.49
C GLU A 248 -12.36 -5.26 -15.04
N ASP A 249 -13.36 -4.49 -14.60
CA ASP A 249 -14.79 -4.67 -14.95
C ASP A 249 -15.21 -6.15 -15.11
N PRO A 250 -15.07 -6.97 -14.06
CA PRO A 250 -15.24 -8.43 -14.15
C PRO A 250 -16.67 -8.84 -14.52
N ALA A 251 -17.63 -7.95 -14.33
CA ALA A 251 -19.03 -8.16 -14.69
C ALA A 251 -19.36 -7.70 -16.12
N ASN A 252 -18.39 -7.14 -16.87
CA ASN A 252 -18.53 -6.59 -18.21
C ASN A 252 -19.70 -5.59 -18.36
N LEU A 253 -19.93 -4.76 -17.34
CA LEU A 253 -21.05 -3.82 -17.29
C LEU A 253 -20.77 -2.50 -18.03
N SER A 254 -19.50 -2.16 -18.28
CA SER A 254 -19.12 -0.92 -18.95
C SER A 254 -19.73 -0.79 -20.35
N LEU A 255 -19.78 -1.89 -21.11
CA LEU A 255 -20.30 -1.90 -22.47
C LEU A 255 -21.83 -1.66 -22.52
N PRO A 256 -22.68 -2.49 -21.88
CA PRO A 256 -24.13 -2.33 -21.98
C PRO A 256 -24.60 -0.98 -21.40
N ILE A 257 -23.97 -0.51 -20.33
CA ILE A 257 -24.29 0.79 -19.74
C ILE A 257 -23.94 1.94 -20.69
N SER A 258 -22.75 1.88 -21.32
CA SER A 258 -22.33 2.93 -22.26
C SER A 258 -23.26 3.00 -23.47
N ILE A 259 -23.71 1.87 -24.00
CA ILE A 259 -24.69 1.80 -25.10
C ILE A 259 -26.01 2.41 -24.66
N ALA A 260 -26.59 1.95 -23.54
CA ALA A 260 -27.89 2.47 -23.07
C ALA A 260 -27.87 3.98 -22.80
N LEU A 261 -26.79 4.51 -22.24
CA LEU A 261 -26.63 5.94 -22.03
C LEU A 261 -26.51 6.72 -23.35
N ALA A 262 -25.80 6.17 -24.34
CA ALA A 262 -25.66 6.80 -25.66
C ALA A 262 -26.97 6.79 -26.44
N GLU A 263 -27.77 5.73 -26.34
CA GLU A 263 -29.14 5.67 -26.87
C GLU A 263 -30.06 6.73 -26.25
N CYS A 264 -29.81 7.09 -24.99
CA CYS A 264 -30.46 8.22 -24.32
C CYS A 264 -29.82 9.58 -24.65
N ASN A 265 -29.06 9.67 -25.75
CA ASN A 265 -28.37 10.89 -26.21
C ASN A 265 -27.42 11.52 -25.20
N LYS A 266 -26.78 10.71 -24.32
CA LYS A 266 -25.74 11.19 -23.41
C LYS A 266 -24.35 11.12 -24.05
N ASN A 267 -23.49 12.07 -23.71
CA ASN A 267 -22.08 12.07 -24.09
C ASN A 267 -21.31 11.22 -23.09
N VAL A 268 -21.02 9.98 -23.44
CA VAL A 268 -20.41 8.99 -22.57
C VAL A 268 -18.91 8.95 -22.75
N THR A 269 -18.18 9.05 -21.66
CA THR A 269 -16.77 8.66 -21.59
C THR A 269 -16.67 7.37 -20.81
N VAL A 270 -16.13 6.31 -21.40
CA VAL A 270 -15.93 5.02 -20.72
C VAL A 270 -14.46 4.75 -20.54
N ILE A 271 -14.06 4.37 -19.33
CA ILE A 271 -12.69 3.94 -19.01
C ILE A 271 -12.63 2.42 -19.15
N SER A 272 -11.70 1.94 -19.96
CA SER A 272 -11.49 0.50 -20.18
C SER A 272 -10.00 0.18 -20.21
N ALA A 273 -9.61 -0.95 -19.60
CA ALA A 273 -8.25 -1.50 -19.72
C ALA A 273 -7.95 -1.92 -21.17
N ASN A 274 -8.98 -2.30 -21.94
CA ASN A 274 -8.87 -2.76 -23.35
C ASN A 274 -9.71 -1.89 -24.28
N PRO A 275 -9.34 -0.62 -24.55
CA PRO A 275 -10.15 0.31 -25.33
C PRO A 275 -10.46 -0.16 -26.76
N LEU A 276 -9.51 -0.84 -27.39
CA LEU A 276 -9.66 -1.33 -28.77
C LEU A 276 -10.69 -2.46 -28.87
N GLU A 277 -10.70 -3.37 -27.92
CA GLU A 277 -11.66 -4.48 -27.89
C GLU A 277 -13.06 -3.98 -27.55
N LEU A 278 -13.18 -3.04 -26.62
CA LEU A 278 -14.45 -2.42 -26.27
C LEU A 278 -15.05 -1.69 -27.49
N ARG A 279 -14.20 -0.96 -28.24
CA ARG A 279 -14.62 -0.22 -29.44
C ARG A 279 -15.25 -1.12 -30.51
N LYS A 280 -14.73 -2.32 -30.71
CA LYS A 280 -15.25 -3.28 -31.72
C LYS A 280 -16.67 -3.76 -31.42
N GLN A 281 -17.10 -3.64 -30.17
CA GLN A 281 -18.41 -4.12 -29.71
C GLN A 281 -19.48 -3.03 -29.66
N ILE A 282 -19.10 -1.77 -29.91
CA ILE A 282 -20.04 -0.63 -29.92
C ILE A 282 -20.57 -0.41 -31.34
N PRO A 283 -21.89 -0.30 -31.51
CA PRO A 283 -22.49 0.07 -32.82
C PRO A 283 -21.93 1.38 -33.37
N ASP A 284 -21.67 1.42 -34.67
CA ASP A 284 -21.03 2.57 -35.34
C ASP A 284 -21.81 3.89 -35.20
N ASP A 285 -23.13 3.82 -35.20
CA ASP A 285 -24.01 4.98 -35.05
C ASP A 285 -23.93 5.61 -33.65
N LEU A 286 -23.54 4.84 -32.62
CA LEU A 286 -23.36 5.30 -31.24
C LEU A 286 -21.96 5.82 -30.96
N LEU A 287 -20.96 5.49 -31.78
CA LEU A 287 -19.57 5.93 -31.60
C LEU A 287 -19.40 7.45 -31.54
N LYS A 288 -20.32 8.22 -32.14
CA LYS A 288 -20.31 9.68 -32.03
C LYS A 288 -20.57 10.19 -30.60
N ASN A 289 -21.29 9.41 -29.79
CA ASN A 289 -21.68 9.74 -28.42
C ASN A 289 -20.83 9.02 -27.37
N ILE A 290 -19.96 8.05 -27.76
CA ILE A 290 -19.14 7.25 -26.83
C ILE A 290 -17.67 7.48 -27.09
N ARG A 291 -16.99 8.04 -26.10
CA ARG A 291 -15.52 8.19 -26.08
C ARG A 291 -14.92 7.13 -25.17
N ILE A 292 -14.07 6.26 -25.71
CA ILE A 292 -13.37 5.22 -24.96
C ILE A 292 -11.97 5.73 -24.64
N VAL A 293 -11.57 5.63 -23.38
CA VAL A 293 -10.25 6.05 -22.91
C VAL A 293 -9.59 4.95 -22.08
N PRO A 294 -8.25 4.81 -22.12
CA PRO A 294 -7.53 3.93 -21.23
C PRO A 294 -7.62 4.43 -19.78
N PRO A 295 -7.18 3.64 -18.80
CA PRO A 295 -7.11 4.06 -17.40
C PRO A 295 -6.41 5.41 -17.24
N VAL A 296 -7.05 6.34 -16.54
CA VAL A 296 -6.63 7.74 -16.44
C VAL A 296 -5.87 7.96 -15.13
N ASN A 297 -4.64 8.46 -15.23
CA ASN A 297 -3.90 8.91 -14.06
C ASN A 297 -4.61 10.12 -13.42
N ASN A 298 -4.72 10.10 -12.08
CA ASN A 298 -5.38 11.14 -11.30
C ASN A 298 -6.83 11.41 -11.76
N LEU A 299 -7.58 10.33 -12.04
CA LEU A 299 -8.99 10.43 -12.44
C LEU A 299 -9.78 11.35 -11.50
N LYS A 300 -9.55 11.26 -10.19
CA LYS A 300 -10.25 12.09 -9.19
C LYS A 300 -10.18 13.58 -9.47
N GLU A 301 -9.04 14.09 -9.96
CA GLU A 301 -8.86 15.52 -10.25
C GLU A 301 -9.53 15.96 -11.56
N ARG A 302 -10.15 15.01 -12.30
CA ARG A 302 -10.88 15.25 -13.54
C ARG A 302 -12.38 14.99 -13.44
N LEU A 303 -12.84 14.45 -12.30
CA LEU A 303 -14.25 14.10 -12.11
C LEU A 303 -15.17 15.30 -12.25
N TYR A 304 -14.75 16.47 -11.81
CA TYR A 304 -15.53 17.72 -11.95
C TYR A 304 -15.93 18.07 -13.40
N MET A 305 -15.29 17.44 -14.40
CA MET A 305 -15.60 17.65 -15.82
C MET A 305 -16.88 16.92 -16.26
N TYR A 306 -17.41 16.01 -15.42
CA TYR A 306 -18.57 15.19 -15.72
C TYR A 306 -19.77 15.62 -14.88
N ASP A 307 -20.96 15.40 -15.41
CA ASP A 307 -22.22 15.69 -14.72
C ASP A 307 -22.63 14.49 -13.85
N ILE A 308 -22.46 13.28 -14.41
CA ILE A 308 -22.83 12.02 -13.79
C ILE A 308 -21.62 11.08 -13.87
N VAL A 309 -21.38 10.35 -12.82
CA VAL A 309 -20.39 9.26 -12.76
C VAL A 309 -21.12 7.95 -12.44
N VAL A 310 -21.03 6.99 -13.36
CA VAL A 310 -21.49 5.62 -13.16
C VAL A 310 -20.32 4.76 -12.72
N THR A 311 -20.41 4.19 -11.54
CA THR A 311 -19.32 3.42 -10.93
C THR A 311 -19.90 2.34 -10.01
N HIS A 312 -19.05 1.56 -9.33
CA HIS A 312 -19.46 0.68 -8.23
C HIS A 312 -19.20 1.34 -6.88
N TYR A 313 -19.68 0.73 -5.80
CA TYR A 313 -19.40 1.22 -4.46
C TYR A 313 -17.89 1.14 -4.16
N GLY A 314 -17.24 2.27 -3.99
CA GLY A 314 -15.80 2.38 -3.80
C GLY A 314 -15.34 3.84 -3.74
N PHE A 315 -14.05 4.09 -3.72
CA PHE A 315 -13.49 5.44 -3.60
C PHE A 315 -13.99 6.39 -4.69
N THR A 316 -14.08 5.93 -5.93
CA THR A 316 -14.53 6.75 -7.06
C THR A 316 -15.93 7.34 -6.82
N ALA A 317 -16.83 6.60 -6.15
CA ALA A 317 -18.16 7.12 -5.80
C ALA A 317 -18.07 8.34 -4.87
N PHE A 318 -17.26 8.27 -3.82
CA PHE A 318 -17.09 9.36 -2.87
C PHE A 318 -16.29 10.53 -3.46
N GLU A 319 -15.28 10.23 -4.28
CA GLU A 319 -14.50 11.24 -5.02
C GLU A 319 -15.40 12.01 -5.99
N ALA A 320 -16.31 11.32 -6.69
CA ALA A 320 -17.25 11.93 -7.62
C ALA A 320 -18.27 12.84 -6.90
N LEU A 321 -18.84 12.39 -5.76
CA LEU A 321 -19.68 13.24 -4.93
C LEU A 321 -18.94 14.49 -4.46
N ALA A 322 -17.70 14.33 -4.00
CA ALA A 322 -16.88 15.46 -3.57
C ALA A 322 -16.54 16.42 -4.71
N ALA A 323 -16.36 15.90 -5.93
CA ALA A 323 -16.18 16.69 -7.15
C ALA A 323 -17.45 17.43 -7.60
N GLY A 324 -18.60 17.15 -7.00
CA GLY A 324 -19.90 17.77 -7.34
C GLY A 324 -20.64 17.09 -8.50
N CYS A 325 -20.34 15.80 -8.76
CA CYS A 325 -21.05 15.00 -9.75
C CYS A 325 -22.28 14.31 -9.15
N GLY A 326 -23.29 14.03 -9.95
CA GLY A 326 -24.28 12.99 -9.67
C GLY A 326 -23.59 11.62 -9.70
N VAL A 327 -23.97 10.71 -8.82
CA VAL A 327 -23.38 9.36 -8.76
C VAL A 327 -24.47 8.33 -8.90
N LEU A 328 -24.29 7.41 -9.86
CA LEU A 328 -25.10 6.23 -10.05
C LEU A 328 -24.22 4.99 -9.78
N LEU A 329 -24.65 4.11 -8.90
CA LEU A 329 -23.89 2.91 -8.59
C LEU A 329 -24.43 1.70 -9.34
N MET A 330 -23.51 0.84 -9.72
CA MET A 330 -23.79 -0.49 -10.28
C MET A 330 -23.62 -1.54 -9.21
N GLU A 331 -24.56 -2.47 -9.15
CA GLU A 331 -24.49 -3.64 -8.30
C GLU A 331 -23.57 -4.70 -8.95
N THR A 332 -22.25 -4.51 -8.81
CA THR A 332 -21.26 -5.48 -9.30
C THR A 332 -21.18 -6.73 -8.41
N THR A 333 -21.63 -6.61 -7.17
CA THR A 333 -21.79 -7.72 -6.20
C THR A 333 -22.95 -7.41 -5.27
N SER A 334 -23.57 -8.43 -4.66
CA SER A 334 -24.63 -8.25 -3.66
C SER A 334 -24.22 -7.37 -2.49
N LEU A 335 -22.93 -7.39 -2.11
CA LEU A 335 -22.40 -6.50 -1.09
C LEU A 335 -22.46 -5.04 -1.53
N HIS A 336 -22.09 -4.73 -2.78
CA HIS A 336 -22.16 -3.38 -3.30
C HIS A 336 -23.59 -2.83 -3.33
N GLY A 337 -24.57 -3.66 -3.66
CA GLY A 337 -25.99 -3.29 -3.61
C GLY A 337 -26.43 -2.93 -2.19
N VAL A 338 -26.13 -3.79 -1.21
CA VAL A 338 -26.45 -3.51 0.20
C VAL A 338 -25.81 -2.21 0.68
N LEU A 339 -24.55 -1.94 0.31
CA LEU A 339 -23.83 -0.73 0.68
C LEU A 339 -24.44 0.52 0.05
N ALA A 340 -24.76 0.45 -1.24
CA ALA A 340 -25.38 1.55 -1.95
C ALA A 340 -26.72 1.95 -1.31
N HIS A 341 -27.57 0.99 -1.02
CA HIS A 341 -28.82 1.21 -0.32
C HIS A 341 -28.63 1.83 1.07
N LYS A 342 -27.72 1.26 1.86
CA LYS A 342 -27.46 1.74 3.23
C LYS A 342 -27.02 3.20 3.26
N TYR A 343 -26.23 3.63 2.29
CA TYR A 343 -25.69 4.99 2.24
C TYR A 343 -26.42 5.92 1.28
N GLY A 344 -27.60 5.53 0.79
CA GLY A 344 -28.51 6.38 0.03
C GLY A 344 -28.02 6.71 -1.39
N PHE A 345 -27.18 5.86 -1.98
CA PHE A 345 -26.80 6.02 -3.37
C PHE A 345 -27.92 5.53 -4.31
N ALA A 346 -28.08 6.22 -5.45
CA ALA A 346 -28.91 5.71 -6.54
C ALA A 346 -28.23 4.50 -7.18
N LEU A 347 -29.03 3.44 -7.39
CA LEU A 347 -28.62 2.22 -8.08
C LEU A 347 -29.21 2.19 -9.49
N LEU A 348 -28.43 1.69 -10.45
CA LEU A 348 -28.88 1.31 -11.79
C LEU A 348 -29.14 -0.19 -11.84
#